data_41d364a426f6461b338d9470c9df9893
#
_entry.id   41d364a426f6461b338d9470c9df9893
#
_cell.length_a   1.000
_cell.length_b   1.000
_cell.length_c   1.000
_cell.angle_alpha   90.00
_cell.angle_beta   90.00
_cell.angle_gamma   90.00
#
_symmetry.space_group_name_H-M   'P 1'
#
loop_
_entity.id
_entity.type
_entity.pdbx_description
1 polymer ?
#
loop_
_entity_poly.entity_id
_entity_poly.type
_entity_poly.pdbx_seq_one_letter_code
_entity_poly.pdbx_strand_id
1 'polypeptide(L)'
;MPAKPASARVRVRRAPHKGRYDRPTIDSILDRGLVAHIAFSDGEQPCCIPMLYARVGDRIYVHGSTASRAIRTLAAGAPACLTVTLVHGLVLARSAFEHSANYESAVVFGRFDAVEDPVERLAAFEAFTEKLLPGRWREVRPPNRKELKATTILALPIEEASAKVRSGPPDDDDSPDAELEAWAGVVPIVSSYGTPEPSPGLRPGTPLSDSVARLIR
;
A
#
# COMPACT_ATOMS: atom_id res chain seq x y z
N MET A 1 -24.66 2.80 -11.22
CA MET A 1 -23.94 1.95 -12.18
C MET A 1 -22.53 1.71 -11.62
N PRO A 2 -21.93 0.51 -11.79
CA PRO A 2 -20.54 0.30 -11.38
C PRO A 2 -19.62 1.27 -12.14
N ALA A 3 -18.62 1.78 -11.46
CA ALA A 3 -17.62 2.67 -12.05
C ALA A 3 -16.89 1.96 -13.20
N LYS A 4 -16.56 2.71 -14.24
CA LYS A 4 -15.84 2.20 -15.41
C LYS A 4 -14.33 2.47 -15.27
N PRO A 5 -13.45 1.67 -15.92
CA PRO A 5 -12.02 1.96 -15.95
C PRO A 5 -11.75 3.31 -16.62
N ALA A 6 -10.88 4.13 -16.04
CA ALA A 6 -10.49 5.44 -16.55
C ALA A 6 -9.78 5.33 -17.92
N SER A 7 -9.04 4.24 -18.14
CA SER A 7 -8.35 3.97 -19.41
C SER A 7 -8.26 2.47 -19.70
N ALA A 8 -7.81 2.11 -20.90
CA ALA A 8 -7.55 0.72 -21.28
C ALA A 8 -6.42 0.09 -20.43
N ARG A 9 -5.48 0.91 -19.91
CA ARG A 9 -4.34 0.48 -19.09
C ARG A 9 -4.79 -0.09 -17.75
N VAL A 10 -5.74 0.55 -17.09
CA VAL A 10 -6.23 0.15 -15.75
C VAL A 10 -7.30 -0.93 -15.82
N ARG A 11 -7.74 -1.33 -17.00
CA ARG A 11 -8.80 -2.32 -17.16
C ARG A 11 -8.35 -3.71 -16.70
N VAL A 12 -9.03 -4.29 -15.72
CA VAL A 12 -8.85 -5.68 -15.27
C VAL A 12 -9.40 -6.61 -16.35
N ARG A 13 -8.52 -7.31 -17.07
CA ARG A 13 -8.89 -8.17 -18.21
C ARG A 13 -9.23 -9.60 -17.77
N ARG A 14 -8.40 -10.19 -16.86
CA ARG A 14 -8.65 -11.53 -16.34
C ARG A 14 -9.55 -11.47 -15.10
N ALA A 15 -10.63 -12.23 -15.08
CA ALA A 15 -11.67 -12.19 -14.06
C ALA A 15 -12.21 -10.75 -13.84
N PRO A 16 -12.79 -10.11 -14.88
CA PRO A 16 -13.18 -8.70 -14.85
C PRO A 16 -14.24 -8.38 -13.78
N HIS A 17 -15.03 -9.37 -13.35
CA HIS A 17 -16.00 -9.24 -12.25
C HIS A 17 -15.34 -8.93 -10.90
N LYS A 18 -14.05 -9.25 -10.73
CA LYS A 18 -13.24 -8.93 -9.54
C LYS A 18 -12.65 -7.51 -9.60
N GLY A 19 -12.71 -6.83 -10.75
CA GLY A 19 -12.23 -5.45 -10.94
C GLY A 19 -13.15 -4.43 -10.26
N ARG A 20 -12.55 -3.41 -9.64
CA ARG A 20 -13.22 -2.25 -9.05
C ARG A 20 -12.51 -0.99 -9.51
N TYR A 21 -13.30 0.05 -9.82
CA TYR A 21 -12.79 1.31 -10.37
C TYR A 21 -13.32 2.50 -9.60
N ASP A 22 -14.13 2.26 -8.58
CA ASP A 22 -14.65 3.30 -7.71
C ASP A 22 -13.57 3.75 -6.72
N ARG A 23 -13.51 5.06 -6.50
CA ARG A 23 -12.51 5.69 -5.62
C ARG A 23 -12.59 5.20 -4.18
N PRO A 24 -13.79 5.04 -3.57
CA PRO A 24 -13.86 4.53 -2.19
C PRO A 24 -13.17 3.19 -1.98
N THR A 25 -13.33 2.23 -2.92
CA THR A 25 -12.64 0.94 -2.87
C THR A 25 -11.13 1.09 -3.00
N ILE A 26 -10.68 1.87 -4.00
CA ILE A 26 -9.25 2.11 -4.25
C ILE A 26 -8.62 2.81 -3.03
N ASP A 27 -9.24 3.88 -2.54
CA ASP A 27 -8.76 4.66 -1.41
C ASP A 27 -8.69 3.81 -0.13
N SER A 28 -9.70 2.99 0.14
CA SER A 28 -9.71 2.08 1.29
C SER A 28 -8.52 1.10 1.27
N ILE A 29 -8.18 0.53 0.11
CA ILE A 29 -7.02 -0.36 -0.03
C ILE A 29 -5.71 0.41 0.20
N LEU A 30 -5.59 1.60 -0.40
CA LEU A 30 -4.43 2.46 -0.24
C LEU A 30 -4.27 2.95 1.21
N ASP A 31 -5.37 3.20 1.92
CA ASP A 31 -5.33 3.66 3.31
C ASP A 31 -4.94 2.55 4.29
N ARG A 32 -5.33 1.30 4.03
CA ARG A 32 -4.99 0.16 4.89
C ARG A 32 -3.62 -0.44 4.60
N GLY A 33 -3.13 -0.34 3.37
CA GLY A 33 -1.82 -0.85 3.00
C GLY A 33 -0.69 -0.02 3.61
N LEU A 34 0.37 -0.65 4.07
CA LEU A 34 1.53 0.01 4.67
C LEU A 34 2.67 0.21 3.67
N VAL A 35 2.90 -0.78 2.81
CA VAL A 35 3.98 -0.79 1.82
C VAL A 35 3.38 -0.83 0.42
N ALA A 36 3.90 0.02 -0.46
CA ALA A 36 3.64 -0.03 -1.88
C ALA A 36 4.88 -0.54 -2.62
N HIS A 37 4.67 -1.32 -3.67
CA HIS A 37 5.72 -1.70 -4.62
C HIS A 37 5.65 -0.74 -5.80
N ILE A 38 6.73 0.01 -6.04
CA ILE A 38 6.80 1.01 -7.11
C ILE A 38 7.69 0.47 -8.21
N ALA A 39 7.08 0.14 -9.34
CA ALA A 39 7.77 -0.31 -10.55
C ALA A 39 8.00 0.87 -11.48
N PHE A 40 9.21 0.95 -12.06
CA PHE A 40 9.63 1.96 -13.04
C PHE A 40 10.80 1.41 -13.87
N SER A 41 11.19 2.10 -14.93
CA SER A 41 12.40 1.77 -15.69
C SER A 41 13.52 2.76 -15.39
N ASP A 42 14.73 2.24 -15.17
CA ASP A 42 15.98 2.99 -15.09
C ASP A 42 16.79 2.66 -16.35
N GLY A 43 16.63 3.49 -17.37
CA GLY A 43 17.02 3.12 -18.73
C GLY A 43 16.20 1.93 -19.22
N GLU A 44 16.87 0.87 -19.66
CA GLU A 44 16.22 -0.38 -20.09
C GLU A 44 15.97 -1.36 -18.94
N GLN A 45 16.54 -1.11 -17.75
CA GLN A 45 16.40 -1.98 -16.60
C GLN A 45 15.08 -1.74 -15.87
N PRO A 46 14.16 -2.73 -15.80
CA PRO A 46 13.00 -2.64 -14.94
C PRO A 46 13.40 -2.75 -13.46
N CYS A 47 12.86 -1.86 -12.65
CA CYS A 47 13.06 -1.80 -11.20
C CYS A 47 11.73 -1.92 -10.49
N CYS A 48 11.72 -2.55 -9.31
CA CYS A 48 10.56 -2.57 -8.41
C CYS A 48 11.04 -2.42 -6.97
N ILE A 49 10.68 -1.32 -6.32
CA ILE A 49 11.17 -0.95 -4.99
C ILE A 49 9.99 -0.89 -3.99
N PRO A 50 10.04 -1.63 -2.88
CA PRO A 50 9.07 -1.47 -1.81
C PRO A 50 9.33 -0.17 -1.04
N MET A 51 8.28 0.63 -0.81
CA MET A 51 8.37 1.89 -0.09
C MET A 51 7.18 2.08 0.83
N LEU A 52 7.41 2.69 1.99
CA LEU A 52 6.33 3.29 2.76
C LEU A 52 5.75 4.46 1.98
N TYR A 53 4.45 4.66 2.09
CA TYR A 53 3.74 5.74 1.42
C TYR A 53 2.62 6.29 2.29
N ALA A 54 2.12 7.46 1.95
CA ALA A 54 0.91 8.01 2.54
C ALA A 54 -0.01 8.55 1.44
N ARG A 55 -1.32 8.45 1.63
CA ARG A 55 -2.31 9.08 0.75
C ARG A 55 -2.93 10.28 1.45
N VAL A 56 -3.00 11.40 0.74
CA VAL A 56 -3.75 12.57 1.18
C VAL A 56 -4.60 13.04 0.00
N GLY A 57 -5.91 13.00 0.16
CA GLY A 57 -6.84 13.33 -0.93
C GLY A 57 -6.60 12.47 -2.18
N ASP A 58 -6.28 13.12 -3.28
CA ASP A 58 -6.09 12.49 -4.60
C ASP A 58 -4.62 12.20 -4.94
N ARG A 59 -3.72 12.28 -3.96
CA ARG A 59 -2.27 12.09 -4.17
C ARG A 59 -1.71 11.05 -3.22
N ILE A 60 -0.78 10.24 -3.75
CA ILE A 60 0.05 9.30 -2.98
C ILE A 60 1.44 9.91 -2.87
N TYR A 61 1.93 10.04 -1.65
CA TYR A 61 3.25 10.56 -1.35
C TYR A 61 4.21 9.43 -1.03
N VAL A 62 5.44 9.55 -1.52
CA VAL A 62 6.59 8.74 -1.14
C VAL A 62 7.77 9.65 -0.84
N HIS A 63 8.73 9.18 -0.07
CA HIS A 63 9.92 9.96 0.23
C HIS A 63 11.18 9.10 0.24
N GLY A 64 12.31 9.76 0.08
CA GLY A 64 13.60 9.11 0.19
C GLY A 64 14.75 10.11 0.15
N SER A 65 15.96 9.60 0.30
CA SER A 65 17.17 10.42 0.19
C SER A 65 17.26 11.08 -1.19
N THR A 66 17.65 12.37 -1.24
CA THR A 66 17.96 13.08 -2.48
C THR A 66 19.03 12.39 -3.31
N ALA A 67 19.90 11.57 -2.69
CA ALA A 67 20.91 10.77 -3.36
C ALA A 67 20.40 9.44 -3.94
N SER A 68 19.19 9.01 -3.57
CA SER A 68 18.62 7.73 -4.03
C SER A 68 18.42 7.73 -5.55
N ARG A 69 18.93 6.68 -6.22
CA ARG A 69 18.72 6.48 -7.66
C ARG A 69 17.23 6.41 -8.00
N ALA A 70 16.47 5.60 -7.28
CA ALA A 70 15.02 5.43 -7.49
C ALA A 70 14.28 6.78 -7.38
N ILE A 71 14.56 7.55 -6.32
CA ILE A 71 13.94 8.88 -6.12
C ILE A 71 14.29 9.82 -7.27
N ARG A 72 15.54 9.86 -7.73
CA ARG A 72 15.95 10.72 -8.85
C ARG A 72 15.30 10.30 -10.18
N THR A 73 15.23 9.00 -10.44
CA THR A 73 14.60 8.49 -11.68
C THR A 73 13.10 8.82 -11.70
N LEU A 74 12.41 8.62 -10.57
CA LEU A 74 10.98 8.97 -10.44
C LEU A 74 10.76 10.49 -10.51
N ALA A 75 11.59 11.29 -9.85
CA ALA A 75 11.53 12.76 -9.90
C ALA A 75 11.80 13.32 -11.31
N ALA A 76 12.60 12.62 -12.14
CA ALA A 76 12.80 12.95 -13.54
C ALA A 76 11.60 12.60 -14.44
N GLY A 77 10.49 12.13 -13.86
CA GLY A 77 9.25 11.86 -14.58
C GLY A 77 9.20 10.50 -15.26
N ALA A 78 9.97 9.52 -14.81
CA ALA A 78 9.84 8.15 -15.31
C ALA A 78 8.41 7.63 -15.12
N PRO A 79 7.80 6.94 -16.11
CA PRO A 79 6.53 6.27 -15.92
C PRO A 79 6.62 5.25 -14.79
N ALA A 80 5.62 5.24 -13.92
CA ALA A 80 5.60 4.38 -12.75
C ALA A 80 4.27 3.63 -12.62
N CYS A 81 4.36 2.47 -11.96
CA CYS A 81 3.23 1.68 -11.50
C CYS A 81 3.40 1.43 -10.01
N LEU A 82 2.48 1.96 -9.20
CA LEU A 82 2.43 1.73 -7.76
C LEU A 82 1.39 0.65 -7.47
N THR A 83 1.78 -0.37 -6.72
CA THR A 83 0.89 -1.48 -6.35
C THR A 83 0.88 -1.70 -4.84
N VAL A 84 -0.33 -1.85 -4.29
CA VAL A 84 -0.57 -2.24 -2.89
C VAL A 84 -1.38 -3.52 -2.90
N THR A 85 -1.03 -4.48 -2.04
CA THR A 85 -1.75 -5.75 -1.90
C THR A 85 -1.97 -6.08 -0.43
N LEU A 86 -3.21 -6.43 -0.09
CA LEU A 86 -3.63 -6.93 1.21
C LEU A 86 -4.08 -8.38 1.01
N VAL A 87 -3.44 -9.33 1.71
CA VAL A 87 -3.81 -10.75 1.66
C VAL A 87 -4.58 -11.09 2.92
N HIS A 88 -5.78 -11.67 2.74
CA HIS A 88 -6.73 -11.92 3.82
C HIS A 88 -6.89 -13.41 4.17
N GLY A 89 -6.46 -14.31 3.29
CA GLY A 89 -6.55 -15.74 3.56
C GLY A 89 -6.11 -16.59 2.39
N LEU A 90 -5.77 -17.83 2.71
CA LEU A 90 -5.51 -18.88 1.72
C LEU A 90 -6.84 -19.55 1.37
N VAL A 91 -7.07 -19.78 0.10
CA VAL A 91 -8.23 -20.49 -0.41
C VAL A 91 -7.75 -21.84 -0.88
N LEU A 92 -8.13 -22.87 -0.15
CA LEU A 92 -7.73 -24.26 -0.39
C LEU A 92 -8.91 -24.99 -1.01
N ALA A 93 -8.71 -25.52 -2.17
CA ALA A 93 -9.68 -26.26 -2.95
C ALA A 93 -9.39 -27.77 -2.89
N ARG A 94 -10.30 -28.60 -3.43
CA ARG A 94 -10.08 -30.04 -3.56
C ARG A 94 -9.13 -30.38 -4.70
N SER A 95 -9.00 -29.48 -5.71
CA SER A 95 -8.02 -29.61 -6.78
C SER A 95 -6.89 -28.60 -6.63
N ALA A 96 -5.68 -28.96 -7.06
CA ALA A 96 -4.53 -28.06 -7.06
C ALA A 96 -4.75 -26.82 -7.96
N PHE A 97 -5.58 -26.93 -8.98
CA PHE A 97 -5.86 -25.88 -9.94
C PHE A 97 -6.68 -24.74 -9.35
N GLU A 98 -7.61 -25.02 -8.43
CA GLU A 98 -8.55 -24.04 -7.85
C GLU A 98 -8.01 -23.38 -6.56
N HIS A 99 -6.80 -23.75 -6.11
CA HIS A 99 -6.16 -23.05 -4.99
C HIS A 99 -5.96 -21.56 -5.32
N SER A 100 -6.22 -20.70 -4.36
CA SER A 100 -6.16 -19.26 -4.53
C SER A 100 -5.85 -18.52 -3.21
N ALA A 101 -6.01 -17.20 -3.22
CA ALA A 101 -6.00 -16.37 -2.01
C ALA A 101 -7.15 -15.38 -2.05
N ASN A 102 -7.68 -15.03 -0.88
CA ASN A 102 -8.54 -13.87 -0.70
C ASN A 102 -7.65 -12.64 -0.53
N TYR A 103 -7.87 -11.62 -1.34
CA TYR A 103 -7.03 -10.43 -1.37
C TYR A 103 -7.78 -9.20 -1.88
N GLU A 104 -7.21 -8.06 -1.58
CA GLU A 104 -7.51 -6.79 -2.21
C GLU A 104 -6.21 -6.19 -2.73
N SER A 105 -6.22 -5.66 -3.95
CA SER A 105 -5.08 -4.95 -4.50
C SER A 105 -5.50 -3.68 -5.20
N ALA A 106 -4.68 -2.63 -5.11
CA ALA A 106 -4.83 -1.41 -5.86
C ALA A 106 -3.58 -1.18 -6.71
N VAL A 107 -3.80 -0.75 -7.95
CA VAL A 107 -2.74 -0.40 -8.91
C VAL A 107 -2.99 1.01 -9.39
N VAL A 108 -1.97 1.87 -9.30
CA VAL A 108 -2.00 3.27 -9.74
C VAL A 108 -0.88 3.49 -10.74
N PHE A 109 -1.23 3.96 -11.92
CA PHE A 109 -0.27 4.33 -12.96
C PHE A 109 -0.15 5.84 -13.05
N GLY A 110 1.06 6.33 -13.34
CA GLY A 110 1.30 7.75 -13.53
C GLY A 110 2.77 8.11 -13.56
N ARG A 111 3.03 9.37 -13.27
CA ARG A 111 4.36 9.93 -13.06
C ARG A 111 4.36 10.65 -11.73
N PHE A 112 5.48 10.57 -11.05
CA PHE A 112 5.66 11.31 -9.81
C PHE A 112 6.12 12.73 -10.10
N ASP A 113 5.57 13.69 -9.35
CA ASP A 113 6.01 15.07 -9.31
C ASP A 113 6.79 15.33 -8.02
N ALA A 114 7.86 16.12 -8.10
CA ALA A 114 8.56 16.57 -6.91
C ALA A 114 7.71 17.59 -6.15
N VAL A 115 7.58 17.41 -4.83
CA VAL A 115 6.86 18.34 -3.96
C VAL A 115 7.83 19.43 -3.51
N GLU A 116 7.66 20.64 -4.07
CA GLU A 116 8.54 21.79 -3.78
C GLU A 116 7.96 22.69 -2.69
N ASP A 117 6.64 22.82 -2.59
CA ASP A 117 5.98 23.66 -1.60
C ASP A 117 6.31 23.23 -0.16
N PRO A 118 6.88 24.12 0.67
CA PRO A 118 7.26 23.77 2.05
C PRO A 118 6.09 23.33 2.93
N VAL A 119 4.89 23.87 2.69
CA VAL A 119 3.69 23.54 3.46
C VAL A 119 3.23 22.13 3.11
N GLU A 120 3.16 21.81 1.81
CA GLU A 120 2.81 20.47 1.32
C GLU A 120 3.85 19.44 1.77
N ARG A 121 5.15 19.77 1.75
CA ARG A 121 6.22 18.90 2.25
C ARG A 121 6.02 18.53 3.71
N LEU A 122 5.70 19.53 4.55
CA LEU A 122 5.46 19.28 5.98
C LEU A 122 4.21 18.44 6.20
N ALA A 123 3.13 18.72 5.48
CA ALA A 123 1.90 17.94 5.51
C ALA A 123 2.12 16.47 5.07
N ALA A 124 2.99 16.23 4.09
CA ALA A 124 3.37 14.88 3.69
C ALA A 124 4.13 14.14 4.81
N PHE A 125 5.05 14.79 5.54
CA PHE A 125 5.71 14.18 6.70
C PHE A 125 4.73 13.83 7.82
N GLU A 126 3.77 14.73 8.08
CA GLU A 126 2.69 14.45 9.02
C GLU A 126 1.88 13.23 8.57
N ALA A 127 1.47 13.19 7.30
CA ALA A 127 0.71 12.08 6.74
C ALA A 127 1.46 10.74 6.81
N PHE A 128 2.78 10.71 6.57
CA PHE A 128 3.59 9.50 6.77
C PHE A 128 3.60 9.03 8.22
N THR A 129 3.75 9.96 9.15
CA THR A 129 3.80 9.65 10.59
C THR A 129 2.44 9.15 11.09
N GLU A 130 1.36 9.84 10.72
CA GLU A 130 -0.01 9.47 11.10
C GLU A 130 -0.46 8.15 10.45
N LYS A 131 0.01 7.85 9.24
CA LYS A 131 -0.24 6.57 8.58
C LYS A 131 0.44 5.40 9.31
N LEU A 132 1.66 5.59 9.78
CA LEU A 132 2.37 4.59 10.57
C LEU A 132 1.68 4.36 11.91
N LEU A 133 1.30 5.44 12.57
CA LEU A 133 0.70 5.39 13.90
C LEU A 133 -0.14 6.64 14.15
N PRO A 134 -1.47 6.54 14.12
CA PRO A 134 -2.36 7.67 14.34
C PRO A 134 -2.14 8.34 15.70
N GLY A 135 -1.98 9.67 15.68
CA GLY A 135 -1.69 10.50 16.85
C GLY A 135 -0.20 10.68 17.14
N ARG A 136 0.69 9.97 16.41
CA ARG A 136 2.14 10.01 16.67
C ARG A 136 2.79 11.34 16.33
N TRP A 137 2.30 12.05 15.31
CA TRP A 137 2.86 13.34 14.91
C TRP A 137 2.95 14.36 16.05
N ARG A 138 1.95 14.37 16.92
CA ARG A 138 1.88 15.27 18.09
C ARG A 138 2.85 14.90 19.21
N GLU A 139 3.37 13.69 19.20
CA GLU A 139 4.28 13.16 20.25
C GLU A 139 5.74 13.26 19.87
N VAL A 140 6.05 13.64 18.63
CA VAL A 140 7.41 13.75 18.11
C VAL A 140 7.68 15.15 17.55
N ARG A 141 8.95 15.54 17.49
CA ARG A 141 9.29 16.80 16.83
C ARG A 141 9.14 16.69 15.32
N PRO A 142 8.74 17.77 14.63
CA PRO A 142 8.77 17.81 13.17
C PRO A 142 10.22 17.73 12.64
N PRO A 143 10.39 17.44 11.32
CA PRO A 143 11.71 17.40 10.70
C PRO A 143 12.37 18.80 10.73
N ASN A 144 13.67 18.82 10.99
CA ASN A 144 14.46 20.03 10.97
C ASN A 144 14.91 20.39 9.54
N ARG A 145 15.51 21.59 9.36
CA ARG A 145 15.97 22.08 8.05
C ARG A 145 16.93 21.14 7.34
N LYS A 146 17.84 20.49 8.07
CA LYS A 146 18.82 19.56 7.49
C LYS A 146 18.13 18.29 6.98
N GLU A 147 17.19 17.74 7.75
CA GLU A 147 16.39 16.58 7.39
C GLU A 147 15.51 16.86 6.17
N LEU A 148 14.82 18.01 6.16
CA LEU A 148 14.03 18.47 5.00
C LEU A 148 14.90 18.59 3.74
N LYS A 149 16.12 19.17 3.84
CA LYS A 149 17.03 19.33 2.71
C LYS A 149 17.54 17.99 2.17
N ALA A 150 17.74 16.98 3.04
CA ALA A 150 18.25 15.67 2.68
C ALA A 150 17.19 14.73 2.09
N THR A 151 15.91 15.11 2.16
CA THR A 151 14.77 14.27 1.78
C THR A 151 14.03 14.86 0.59
N THR A 152 13.84 14.08 -0.45
CA THR A 152 12.92 14.40 -1.55
C THR A 152 11.57 13.73 -1.27
N ILE A 153 10.49 14.50 -1.41
CA ILE A 153 9.12 14.00 -1.39
C ILE A 153 8.59 14.03 -2.81
N LEU A 154 7.97 12.94 -3.22
CA LEU A 154 7.34 12.79 -4.52
C LEU A 154 5.85 12.50 -4.32
N ALA A 155 5.03 13.02 -5.22
CA ALA A 155 3.59 12.82 -5.22
C ALA A 155 3.13 12.20 -6.53
N LEU A 156 2.29 11.15 -6.45
CA LEU A 156 1.64 10.49 -7.58
C LEU A 156 0.14 10.80 -7.55
N PRO A 157 -0.41 11.48 -8.56
CA PRO A 157 -1.86 11.67 -8.68
C PRO A 157 -2.59 10.33 -8.89
N ILE A 158 -3.76 10.17 -8.26
CA ILE A 158 -4.59 8.95 -8.41
C ILE A 158 -5.61 9.17 -9.54
N GLU A 159 -5.14 9.22 -10.76
CA GLU A 159 -5.97 9.45 -11.95
C GLU A 159 -6.25 8.15 -12.71
N GLU A 160 -5.23 7.34 -12.94
CA GLU A 160 -5.32 6.04 -13.58
C GLU A 160 -5.14 4.92 -12.55
N ALA A 161 -6.23 4.49 -11.95
CA ALA A 161 -6.20 3.48 -10.89
C ALA A 161 -7.27 2.40 -11.09
N SER A 162 -6.98 1.23 -10.57
CA SER A 162 -7.93 0.11 -10.47
C SER A 162 -7.67 -0.68 -9.20
N ALA A 163 -8.70 -1.34 -8.70
CA ALA A 163 -8.55 -2.34 -7.67
C ALA A 163 -9.05 -3.71 -8.19
N LYS A 164 -8.53 -4.77 -7.59
CA LYS A 164 -8.99 -6.13 -7.80
C LYS A 164 -9.22 -6.79 -6.46
N VAL A 165 -10.43 -7.32 -6.26
CA VAL A 165 -10.88 -7.89 -4.99
C VAL A 165 -11.35 -9.31 -5.22
N ARG A 166 -10.83 -10.25 -4.42
CA ARG A 166 -11.32 -11.62 -4.30
C ARG A 166 -11.63 -11.92 -2.85
N SER A 167 -12.81 -12.47 -2.61
CA SER A 167 -13.27 -12.97 -1.32
C SER A 167 -14.13 -14.22 -1.54
N GLY A 168 -14.28 -15.03 -0.52
CA GLY A 168 -15.15 -16.21 -0.56
C GLY A 168 -14.38 -17.53 -0.59
N PRO A 169 -15.12 -18.64 -0.61
CA PRO A 169 -14.59 -20.00 -0.64
C PRO A 169 -13.92 -20.33 -1.99
N PRO A 170 -13.33 -21.54 -2.15
CA PRO A 170 -12.95 -22.06 -3.47
C PRO A 170 -14.16 -22.19 -4.38
N ASP A 171 -13.90 -22.14 -5.69
CA ASP A 171 -14.94 -22.19 -6.73
C ASP A 171 -15.11 -23.63 -7.28
N ASP A 172 -15.00 -24.68 -6.42
CA ASP A 172 -15.01 -26.11 -6.81
C ASP A 172 -16.23 -26.92 -6.33
N ASP A 173 -17.18 -26.27 -5.63
CA ASP A 173 -18.37 -26.94 -5.08
C ASP A 173 -19.35 -27.41 -6.18
N ASP A 174 -19.37 -26.73 -7.35
CA ASP A 174 -20.19 -27.08 -8.51
C ASP A 174 -19.44 -27.92 -9.56
N SER A 175 -18.29 -28.52 -9.20
CA SER A 175 -17.46 -29.34 -10.07
C SER A 175 -17.48 -30.82 -9.63
N PRO A 176 -17.01 -31.76 -10.49
CA PRO A 176 -16.83 -33.16 -10.08
C PRO A 176 -15.90 -33.34 -8.89
N ASP A 177 -15.02 -32.37 -8.61
CA ASP A 177 -14.10 -32.41 -7.47
C ASP A 177 -14.82 -32.26 -6.12
N ALA A 178 -16.10 -31.83 -6.11
CA ALA A 178 -16.91 -31.75 -4.91
C ALA A 178 -17.05 -33.08 -4.14
N GLU A 179 -16.95 -34.21 -4.87
CA GLU A 179 -17.03 -35.55 -4.30
C GLU A 179 -15.70 -36.06 -3.71
N LEU A 180 -14.59 -35.32 -3.89
CA LEU A 180 -13.30 -35.70 -3.33
C LEU A 180 -13.26 -35.48 -1.82
N GLU A 181 -12.69 -36.44 -1.06
CA GLU A 181 -12.58 -36.38 0.40
C GLU A 181 -11.48 -35.42 0.92
N ALA A 182 -10.99 -34.48 0.09
CA ALA A 182 -10.04 -33.47 0.49
C ALA A 182 -10.74 -32.29 1.19
N TRP A 183 -10.18 -31.81 2.31
CA TRP A 183 -10.70 -30.61 2.96
C TRP A 183 -10.55 -29.39 2.04
N ALA A 184 -11.61 -28.60 1.92
CA ALA A 184 -11.64 -27.36 1.15
C ALA A 184 -12.23 -26.22 1.99
N GLY A 185 -11.74 -24.99 1.77
CA GLY A 185 -12.20 -23.83 2.53
C GLY A 185 -11.20 -22.69 2.55
N VAL A 186 -11.39 -21.77 3.48
CA VAL A 186 -10.52 -20.60 3.64
C VAL A 186 -9.79 -20.66 4.97
N VAL A 187 -8.46 -20.49 4.93
CA VAL A 187 -7.64 -20.26 6.12
C VAL A 187 -7.36 -18.75 6.21
N PRO A 188 -7.99 -18.02 7.17
CA PRO A 188 -7.77 -16.59 7.33
C PRO A 188 -6.32 -16.27 7.71
N ILE A 189 -5.79 -15.15 7.18
CA ILE A 189 -4.53 -14.56 7.61
C ILE A 189 -4.87 -13.36 8.49
N VAL A 190 -4.40 -13.38 9.74
CA VAL A 190 -4.60 -12.31 10.71
C VAL A 190 -3.27 -11.66 11.03
N SER A 191 -3.19 -10.34 10.89
CA SER A 191 -2.03 -9.55 11.31
C SER A 191 -2.37 -8.82 12.61
N SER A 192 -1.47 -8.88 13.59
CA SER A 192 -1.60 -8.20 14.88
C SER A 192 -0.29 -7.56 15.29
N TYR A 193 -0.38 -6.53 16.12
CA TYR A 193 0.80 -5.92 16.73
C TYR A 193 1.21 -6.72 17.98
N GLY A 194 2.52 -6.92 18.13
CA GLY A 194 3.10 -7.57 19.31
C GLY A 194 3.34 -6.60 20.46
N THR A 195 3.94 -7.09 21.53
CA THR A 195 4.39 -6.28 22.66
C THR A 195 5.47 -5.29 22.19
N PRO A 196 5.34 -3.98 22.49
CA PRO A 196 6.34 -3.00 22.12
C PRO A 196 7.68 -3.26 22.81
N GLU A 197 8.76 -3.17 22.04
CA GLU A 197 10.13 -3.31 22.52
C GLU A 197 10.79 -1.92 22.64
N PRO A 198 11.25 -1.50 23.82
CA PRO A 198 11.88 -0.21 23.98
C PRO A 198 13.25 -0.15 23.28
N SER A 199 13.56 1.02 22.70
CA SER A 199 14.90 1.26 22.17
C SER A 199 15.96 1.12 23.28
N PRO A 200 17.14 0.51 23.00
CA PRO A 200 18.23 0.40 23.99
C PRO A 200 18.68 1.73 24.59
N GLY A 201 18.54 2.83 23.86
CA GLY A 201 18.87 4.18 24.33
C GLY A 201 17.73 4.94 25.01
N LEU A 202 16.58 4.30 25.24
CA LEU A 202 15.46 4.94 25.90
C LEU A 202 15.81 5.21 27.38
N ARG A 203 15.50 6.42 27.88
CA ARG A 203 15.72 6.75 29.29
C ARG A 203 14.90 5.82 30.19
N PRO A 204 15.48 5.27 31.25
CA PRO A 204 14.75 4.48 32.24
C PRO A 204 13.52 5.22 32.75
N GLY A 205 12.39 4.53 32.86
CA GLY A 205 11.13 5.13 33.34
C GLY A 205 10.36 5.97 32.30
N THR A 206 10.83 6.06 31.05
CA THR A 206 10.04 6.70 29.98
C THR A 206 8.77 5.89 29.73
N PRO A 207 7.56 6.47 29.89
CA PRO A 207 6.32 5.75 29.70
C PRO A 207 6.08 5.47 28.22
N LEU A 208 5.27 4.44 27.97
CA LEU A 208 4.73 4.19 26.63
C LEU A 208 3.89 5.37 26.19
N SER A 209 4.08 5.86 24.97
CA SER A 209 3.27 6.97 24.46
C SER A 209 1.82 6.56 24.20
N ASP A 210 0.90 7.52 24.25
CA ASP A 210 -0.54 7.27 24.08
C ASP A 210 -0.87 6.64 22.74
N SER A 211 -0.17 7.04 21.67
CA SER A 211 -0.36 6.48 20.34
C SER A 211 0.00 4.99 20.30
N VAL A 212 1.14 4.60 20.89
CA VAL A 212 1.58 3.21 20.96
C VAL A 212 0.68 2.39 21.88
N ALA A 213 0.27 2.95 23.03
CA ALA A 213 -0.62 2.27 23.95
C ALA A 213 -2.00 1.94 23.33
N ARG A 214 -2.49 2.81 22.42
CA ARG A 214 -3.74 2.55 21.67
C ARG A 214 -3.58 1.46 20.61
N LEU A 215 -2.40 1.32 20.00
CA LEU A 215 -2.15 0.37 18.94
C LEU A 215 -2.21 -1.09 19.40
N ILE A 216 -1.88 -1.36 20.67
CA ILE A 216 -1.75 -2.71 21.25
C ILE A 216 -2.95 -3.12 22.11
N ARG A 217 -3.98 -2.27 22.19
CA ARG A 217 -5.27 -2.59 22.83
C ARG A 217 -6.20 -3.29 21.85
#